data_b3ff89df0741b8ce1d986ca43c8d5e32
#
_entry.id   b3ff89df0741b8ce1d986ca43c8d5e32
#
_cell.length_a   1.000
_cell.length_b   1.000
_cell.length_c   1.000
_cell.angle_alpha   90.00
_cell.angle_beta   90.00
_cell.angle_gamma   90.00
#
_symmetry.space_group_name_H-M   'P 1'
#
loop_
_entity.id
_entity.type
_entity.pdbx_description
1 polymer ?
#
loop_
_entity_poly.entity_id
_entity_poly.type
_entity_poly.pdbx_seq_one_letter_code
_entity_poly.pdbx_strand_id
1 'polypeptide(L)'
;MVVKNVDQVKVLRTKHGKRVQWLLATEDGTPNFEMRYFEVVRGNPGRSESHPFEHEVFVLCGEGIVKSDTEEHRVSRGDAILILPNEPHQFINEAEEPLGFICIIPNGCEDHVKRLPEAD
;
A
#
# COMPACT_ATOMS: atom_id res chain seq x y z
N MET A 1 -0.70 -17.63 -17.52
CA MET A 1 -1.28 -16.28 -17.33
C MET A 1 -2.30 -16.35 -16.22
N VAL A 2 -2.28 -15.40 -15.28
CA VAL A 2 -3.21 -15.38 -14.14
C VAL A 2 -4.03 -14.10 -14.21
N VAL A 3 -5.34 -14.21 -14.11
CA VAL A 3 -6.26 -13.07 -14.13
C VAL A 3 -7.17 -13.18 -12.92
N LYS A 4 -7.22 -12.11 -12.12
CA LYS A 4 -8.10 -12.03 -10.96
C LYS A 4 -8.82 -10.69 -10.97
N ASN A 5 -9.99 -10.66 -10.36
CA ASN A 5 -10.68 -9.39 -10.11
C ASN A 5 -10.50 -9.03 -8.63
N VAL A 6 -10.31 -7.76 -8.35
CA VAL A 6 -10.10 -7.27 -6.97
C VAL A 6 -11.23 -7.69 -6.03
N ASP A 7 -12.46 -7.79 -6.56
CA ASP A 7 -13.62 -8.19 -5.75
C ASP A 7 -13.55 -9.64 -5.27
N GLN A 8 -12.69 -10.45 -5.88
CA GLN A 8 -12.51 -11.86 -5.52
C GLN A 8 -11.34 -12.08 -4.57
N VAL A 9 -10.53 -11.06 -4.34
CA VAL A 9 -9.34 -11.18 -3.50
C VAL A 9 -9.69 -10.88 -2.06
N LYS A 10 -9.21 -11.73 -1.14
CA LYS A 10 -9.46 -11.58 0.28
C LYS A 10 -8.97 -10.21 0.78
N VAL A 11 -9.84 -9.53 1.53
CA VAL A 11 -9.49 -8.28 2.18
C VAL A 11 -8.89 -8.59 3.54
N LEU A 12 -7.70 -8.08 3.81
CA LEU A 12 -7.08 -8.09 5.11
C LEU A 12 -7.16 -6.68 5.70
N ARG A 13 -7.29 -6.57 7.01
CA ARG A 13 -7.30 -5.28 7.68
C ARG A 13 -6.19 -5.25 8.70
N THR A 14 -5.46 -4.14 8.72
CA THR A 14 -4.45 -3.92 9.73
C THR A 14 -5.14 -3.48 11.03
N LYS A 15 -4.41 -3.53 12.15
CA LYS A 15 -4.99 -3.08 13.43
C LYS A 15 -5.29 -1.59 13.46
N HIS A 16 -4.74 -0.81 12.53
CA HIS A 16 -5.06 0.62 12.42
C HIS A 16 -6.12 0.90 11.34
N GLY A 17 -6.80 -0.14 10.85
CA GLY A 17 -7.95 0.01 9.96
C GLY A 17 -7.63 0.12 8.47
N LYS A 18 -6.38 0.02 8.09
CA LYS A 18 -6.00 0.05 6.68
C LYS A 18 -6.43 -1.25 6.01
N ARG A 19 -7.06 -1.17 4.84
CA ARG A 19 -7.42 -2.34 4.03
C ARG A 19 -6.28 -2.69 3.09
N VAL A 20 -5.96 -3.98 2.98
CA VAL A 20 -4.97 -4.46 2.02
C VAL A 20 -5.47 -5.72 1.34
N GLN A 21 -5.25 -5.80 0.02
CA GLN A 21 -5.53 -6.97 -0.78
C GLN A 21 -4.27 -7.32 -1.58
N TRP A 22 -3.84 -8.57 -1.49
CA TRP A 22 -2.71 -9.06 -2.26
C TRP A 22 -3.23 -9.53 -3.61
N LEU A 23 -3.17 -8.64 -4.60
CA LEU A 23 -3.75 -8.90 -5.92
C LEU A 23 -2.97 -9.97 -6.68
N LEU A 24 -1.65 -9.82 -6.74
CA LEU A 24 -0.75 -10.79 -7.38
C LEU A 24 0.46 -10.97 -6.47
N ALA A 25 0.75 -12.19 -6.10
CA ALA A 25 1.78 -12.49 -5.12
C ALA A 25 2.49 -13.80 -5.44
N THR A 26 3.42 -14.20 -4.59
CA THR A 26 4.23 -15.40 -4.82
C THR A 26 3.38 -16.67 -4.97
N GLU A 27 2.28 -16.79 -4.28
CA GLU A 27 1.37 -17.93 -4.44
C GLU A 27 0.74 -18.00 -5.83
N ASP A 28 0.75 -16.89 -6.57
CA ASP A 28 0.30 -16.85 -7.97
C ASP A 28 1.43 -17.13 -8.96
N GLY A 29 2.67 -17.22 -8.46
CA GLY A 29 3.84 -17.48 -9.27
C GLY A 29 4.55 -16.23 -9.79
N THR A 30 4.41 -15.08 -9.12
CA THR A 30 5.11 -13.86 -9.55
C THR A 30 6.62 -14.05 -9.48
N PRO A 31 7.36 -13.76 -10.57
CA PRO A 31 8.81 -13.98 -10.55
C PRO A 31 9.63 -12.83 -9.96
N ASN A 32 9.14 -11.58 -10.02
CA ASN A 32 9.95 -10.42 -9.63
C ASN A 32 9.23 -9.43 -8.72
N PHE A 33 7.93 -9.23 -8.88
CA PHE A 33 7.17 -8.22 -8.12
C PHE A 33 5.87 -8.79 -7.60
N GLU A 34 5.36 -8.14 -6.53
CA GLU A 34 4.03 -8.41 -6.02
C GLU A 34 3.21 -7.12 -6.09
N MET A 35 1.90 -7.25 -6.29
CA MET A 35 0.98 -6.12 -6.41
C MET A 35 -0.06 -6.18 -5.31
N ARG A 36 -0.15 -5.09 -4.54
CA ARG A 36 -1.15 -4.95 -3.48
C ARG A 36 -2.05 -3.77 -3.77
N TYR A 37 -3.29 -3.83 -3.28
CA TYR A 37 -4.20 -2.70 -3.28
C TYR A 37 -4.47 -2.30 -1.84
N PHE A 38 -4.36 -1.01 -1.54
CA PHE A 38 -4.59 -0.45 -0.21
C PHE A 38 -5.71 0.56 -0.24
N GLU A 39 -6.47 0.61 0.87
CA GLU A 39 -7.36 1.73 1.14
C GLU A 39 -7.09 2.28 2.53
N VAL A 40 -6.95 3.60 2.60
CA VAL A 40 -6.74 4.33 3.84
C VAL A 40 -7.96 5.22 4.06
N VAL A 41 -8.64 5.05 5.19
CA VAL A 41 -9.82 5.83 5.51
C VAL A 41 -9.48 7.00 6.44
N ARG A 42 -10.37 8.00 6.45
CA ARG A 42 -10.22 9.15 7.33
C ARG A 42 -10.17 8.70 8.79
N GLY A 43 -9.31 9.34 9.56
CA GLY A 43 -9.18 9.06 10.99
C GLY A 43 -8.27 7.90 11.33
N ASN A 44 -7.74 7.19 10.34
CA ASN A 44 -6.79 6.11 10.53
C ASN A 44 -5.49 6.45 9.80
N PRO A 45 -4.65 7.32 10.37
CA PRO A 45 -3.44 7.76 9.69
C PRO A 45 -2.38 6.67 9.55
N GLY A 46 -2.58 5.51 10.19
CA GLY A 46 -1.56 4.49 10.23
C GLY A 46 -0.37 4.96 11.04
N ARG A 47 0.77 4.41 10.74
CA ARG A 47 2.02 4.80 11.36
C ARG A 47 3.10 4.98 10.30
N SER A 48 4.15 5.69 10.66
CA SER A 48 5.32 5.77 9.80
C SER A 48 6.02 4.41 9.75
N GLU A 49 6.32 3.95 8.56
CA GLU A 49 6.98 2.68 8.31
C GLU A 49 8.22 2.89 7.47
N SER A 50 9.14 1.95 7.53
CA SER A 50 10.31 1.95 6.67
C SER A 50 10.68 0.50 6.37
N HIS A 51 11.11 0.24 5.14
CA HIS A 51 11.43 -1.11 4.68
C HIS A 51 12.71 -1.10 3.86
N PRO A 52 13.47 -2.20 3.84
CA PRO A 52 14.73 -2.23 3.08
C PRO A 52 14.55 -2.40 1.57
N PHE A 53 13.35 -2.22 1.06
CA PHE A 53 13.03 -2.31 -0.36
C PHE A 53 12.17 -1.11 -0.77
N GLU A 54 12.14 -0.82 -2.07
CA GLU A 54 11.34 0.28 -2.60
C GLU A 54 9.87 -0.11 -2.76
N HIS A 55 9.03 0.93 -2.82
CA HIS A 55 7.63 0.80 -3.20
C HIS A 55 7.37 1.69 -4.40
N GLU A 56 6.60 1.18 -5.37
CA GLU A 56 6.05 1.99 -6.44
C GLU A 56 4.54 2.03 -6.25
N VAL A 57 4.00 3.23 -6.12
CA VAL A 57 2.60 3.45 -5.76
C VAL A 57 1.90 4.23 -6.86
N PHE A 58 0.69 3.81 -7.20
CA PHE A 58 -0.16 4.56 -8.13
C PHE A 58 -1.52 4.76 -7.50
N VAL A 59 -1.92 6.04 -7.33
CA VAL A 59 -3.19 6.38 -6.69
C VAL A 59 -4.33 6.19 -7.68
N LEU A 60 -5.32 5.37 -7.30
CA LEU A 60 -6.50 5.07 -8.13
C LEU A 60 -7.68 5.95 -7.80
N CYS A 61 -7.87 6.31 -6.54
CA CYS A 61 -9.03 7.09 -6.12
C CYS A 61 -8.74 7.83 -4.82
N GLY A 62 -9.52 8.89 -4.61
CA GLY A 62 -9.42 9.70 -3.41
C GLY A 62 -8.24 10.65 -3.45
N GLU A 63 -7.95 11.24 -2.31
CA GLU A 63 -6.84 12.16 -2.13
C GLU A 63 -6.27 11.99 -0.73
N GLY A 64 -5.04 12.39 -0.52
CA GLY A 64 -4.42 12.27 0.79
C GLY A 64 -3.05 12.93 0.81
N ILE A 65 -2.28 12.56 1.82
CA ILE A 65 -0.94 13.06 2.04
C ILE A 65 -0.01 11.86 2.21
N VAL A 66 1.12 11.88 1.52
CA VAL A 66 2.21 10.96 1.79
C VAL A 66 3.36 11.78 2.36
N LYS A 67 3.92 11.32 3.48
CA LYS A 67 5.02 12.05 4.10
C LYS A 67 6.13 11.12 4.55
N SER A 68 7.34 11.68 4.54
CA SER A 68 8.54 11.10 5.16
C SER A 68 8.96 11.99 6.32
N ASP A 69 10.18 11.78 6.83
CA ASP A 69 10.73 12.64 7.89
C ASP A 69 11.02 14.07 7.40
N THR A 70 11.23 14.24 6.10
CA THR A 70 11.71 15.52 5.54
C THR A 70 10.79 16.12 4.48
N GLU A 71 9.83 15.35 3.96
CA GLU A 71 8.98 15.78 2.86
C GLU A 71 7.53 15.44 3.14
N GLU A 72 6.65 16.23 2.54
CA GLU A 72 5.22 15.98 2.59
C GLU A 72 4.63 16.37 1.25
N HIS A 73 3.83 15.47 0.66
CA HIS A 73 3.20 15.70 -0.63
C HIS A 73 1.71 15.41 -0.57
N ARG A 74 0.93 16.30 -1.14
CA ARG A 74 -0.47 16.00 -1.43
C ARG A 74 -0.54 15.13 -2.66
N VAL A 75 -1.34 14.08 -2.60
CA VAL A 75 -1.51 13.13 -3.71
C VAL A 75 -2.99 12.90 -3.97
N SER A 76 -3.30 12.61 -5.23
CA SER A 76 -4.67 12.33 -5.67
C SER A 76 -4.63 11.36 -6.84
N ARG A 77 -5.82 10.98 -7.30
CA ARG A 77 -5.98 10.05 -8.41
C ARG A 77 -5.03 10.39 -9.57
N GLY A 78 -4.27 9.39 -10.01
CA GLY A 78 -3.35 9.52 -11.13
C GLY A 78 -1.90 9.83 -10.75
N ASP A 79 -1.63 10.08 -9.47
CA ASP A 79 -0.27 10.34 -9.02
C ASP A 79 0.51 9.05 -8.85
N ALA A 80 1.77 9.07 -9.27
CA ALA A 80 2.72 7.98 -9.07
C ALA A 80 3.75 8.40 -8.02
N ILE A 81 4.10 7.48 -7.13
CA ILE A 81 4.99 7.76 -6.00
C ILE A 81 6.07 6.69 -5.95
N LEU A 82 7.31 7.11 -5.88
CA LEU A 82 8.43 6.21 -5.59
C LEU A 82 8.88 6.44 -4.15
N ILE A 83 8.85 5.39 -3.36
CA ILE A 83 9.37 5.39 -2.00
C ILE A 83 10.63 4.54 -2.01
N LEU A 84 11.77 5.15 -1.66
CA LEU A 84 13.06 4.49 -1.75
C LEU A 84 13.29 3.51 -0.60
N PRO A 85 14.23 2.57 -0.75
CA PRO A 85 14.57 1.68 0.35
C PRO A 85 14.92 2.47 1.62
N ASN A 86 14.37 2.01 2.75
CA ASN A 86 14.58 2.59 4.08
C ASN A 86 14.04 3.99 4.28
N GLU A 87 13.33 4.53 3.30
CA GLU A 87 12.71 5.85 3.43
C GLU A 87 11.47 5.74 4.32
N PRO A 88 11.40 6.46 5.45
CA PRO A 88 10.20 6.47 6.29
C PRO A 88 9.03 7.05 5.51
N HIS A 89 7.87 6.42 5.62
CA HIS A 89 6.69 6.88 4.90
C HIS A 89 5.42 6.62 5.68
N GLN A 90 4.44 7.50 5.48
CA GLN A 90 3.13 7.39 6.09
C GLN A 90 2.10 7.97 5.12
N PHE A 91 1.00 7.25 4.92
CA PHE A 91 -0.13 7.75 4.14
C PHE A 91 -1.23 8.22 5.08
N ILE A 92 -1.74 9.42 4.85
CA ILE A 92 -2.76 10.04 5.68
C ILE A 92 -3.93 10.46 4.80
N ASN A 93 -5.13 10.14 5.22
CA ASN A 93 -6.35 10.57 4.56
C ASN A 93 -7.15 11.47 5.49
N GLU A 94 -7.35 12.72 5.09
CA GLU A 94 -8.15 13.70 5.80
C GLU A 94 -9.51 13.92 5.14
N ALA A 95 -9.75 13.31 3.98
CA ALA A 95 -10.99 13.42 3.24
C ALA A 95 -11.99 12.35 3.67
N GLU A 96 -13.25 12.51 3.29
CA GLU A 96 -14.30 11.55 3.63
C GLU A 96 -14.20 10.27 2.81
N GLU A 97 -13.78 10.37 1.54
CA GLU A 97 -13.64 9.21 0.68
C GLU A 97 -12.34 8.48 0.93
N PRO A 98 -12.31 7.15 0.78
CA PRO A 98 -11.07 6.39 0.93
C PRO A 98 -10.01 6.81 -0.08
N LEU A 99 -8.75 6.81 0.37
CA LEU A 99 -7.60 6.93 -0.50
C LEU A 99 -7.21 5.51 -0.92
N GLY A 100 -7.36 5.21 -2.22
CA GLY A 100 -7.07 3.88 -2.75
C GLY A 100 -5.88 3.91 -3.68
N PHE A 101 -4.94 2.97 -3.50
CA PHE A 101 -3.74 2.93 -4.35
C PHE A 101 -3.21 1.52 -4.52
N ILE A 102 -2.56 1.31 -5.67
CA ILE A 102 -1.78 0.12 -5.96
C ILE A 102 -0.37 0.34 -5.43
N CYS A 103 0.18 -0.68 -4.78
CA CYS A 103 1.57 -0.67 -4.32
C CYS A 103 2.30 -1.90 -4.84
N ILE A 104 3.38 -1.69 -5.57
CA ILE A 104 4.21 -2.75 -6.13
C ILE A 104 5.50 -2.84 -5.32
N ILE A 105 5.83 -4.06 -4.90
CA ILE A 105 7.05 -4.35 -4.14
C ILE A 105 7.77 -5.53 -4.77
N PRO A 106 9.09 -5.67 -4.52
CA PRO A 106 9.82 -6.86 -4.97
C PRO A 106 9.30 -8.12 -4.30
N ASN A 107 9.47 -9.26 -4.98
CA ASN A 107 9.18 -10.56 -4.40
C ASN A 107 10.08 -10.84 -3.20
N GLY A 108 9.60 -11.66 -2.28
CA GLY A 108 10.40 -12.09 -1.14
C GLY A 108 10.43 -11.11 0.01
N CYS A 109 9.52 -10.14 0.01
CA CYS A 109 9.44 -9.13 1.06
C CYS A 109 8.48 -9.49 2.18
N GLU A 110 7.89 -10.69 2.16
CA GLU A 110 6.90 -11.10 3.16
C GLU A 110 7.43 -11.10 4.58
N ASP A 111 8.73 -11.33 4.76
CA ASP A 111 9.37 -11.28 6.07
C ASP A 111 9.32 -9.87 6.68
N HIS A 112 9.20 -8.86 5.83
CA HIS A 112 9.14 -7.46 6.24
C HIS A 112 7.73 -6.89 6.19
N VAL A 113 6.82 -7.57 5.46
CA VAL A 113 5.43 -7.14 5.27
C VAL A 113 4.51 -8.30 5.63
N LYS A 114 3.91 -8.23 6.79
CA LYS A 114 3.05 -9.30 7.28
C LYS A 114 1.71 -9.30 6.55
N ARG A 115 1.24 -10.48 6.20
CA ARG A 115 -0.04 -10.67 5.49
C ARG A 115 -1.20 -10.94 6.44
N LEU A 116 -1.04 -10.64 7.71
CA LEU A 116 -2.07 -10.88 8.73
C LEU A 116 -2.90 -9.61 8.93
N PRO A 117 -4.15 -9.74 9.41
CA PRO A 117 -4.99 -8.58 9.64
C PRO A 117 -4.41 -7.54 10.58
N GLU A 118 -3.55 -7.94 11.48
CA GLU A 118 -2.90 -7.08 12.46
C GLU A 118 -1.49 -6.65 12.07
N ALA A 119 -1.17 -6.68 10.80
CA ALA A 119 0.17 -6.47 10.27
C ALA A 119 0.50 -5.00 10.02
N ASP A 120 0.23 -4.13 10.89
CA ASP A 120 0.60 -2.72 10.75
C ASP A 120 1.95 -2.45 11.37
#